data_3ccd0dfb1026881babe8baccf3aaa7bf
#
_entry.id   3ccd0dfb1026881babe8baccf3aaa7bf
#
_cell.length_a   1.000
_cell.length_b   1.000
_cell.length_c   1.000
_cell.angle_alpha   90.00
_cell.angle_beta   90.00
_cell.angle_gamma   90.00
#
_symmetry.space_group_name_H-M   'P 1'
#
loop_
_entity.id
_entity.type
_entity.pdbx_description
1 polymer ?
#
loop_
_entity_poly.entity_id
_entity_poly.type
_entity_poly.pdbx_seq_one_letter_code
_entity_poly.pdbx_strand_id
1 'polypeptide(L)'
;QAFQAKWFHKLDEKKKVALCVPFLQQAGLVALPPDCDLAPRLNEILRAAGDRVKIAGDILRFDEFFVSDEALEYEEKPFAKRIHSLTVIDRLRRLSEQFKELDCFDAANCEAIVRSFVDAEGIKIGEIIHALRLSVTGKAKGVGMFETLAILGRDSTLHRMQRAMKKAEAQIVPAAAGQAEGD
;
A
#
# COMPACT_ATOMS: atom_id res chain seq x y z
N GLN A 1 -20.43 12.19 16.36
CA GLN A 1 -19.13 11.86 15.72
C GLN A 1 -17.94 12.65 16.32
N ALA A 2 -18.03 13.98 16.51
CA ALA A 2 -16.93 14.78 17.05
C ALA A 2 -16.51 14.40 18.49
N PHE A 3 -17.44 14.00 19.33
CA PHE A 3 -17.19 13.56 20.70
C PHE A 3 -16.48 12.20 20.73
N GLN A 4 -16.90 11.25 19.90
CA GLN A 4 -16.29 9.91 19.78
C GLN A 4 -14.86 10.00 19.26
N ALA A 5 -14.59 10.88 18.28
CA ALA A 5 -13.24 11.11 17.77
C ALA A 5 -12.31 11.62 18.88
N LYS A 6 -12.72 12.66 19.64
CA LYS A 6 -11.93 13.18 20.75
C LYS A 6 -11.67 12.14 21.85
N TRP A 7 -12.64 11.27 22.10
CA TRP A 7 -12.51 10.19 23.06
C TRP A 7 -11.52 9.13 22.57
N PHE A 8 -11.67 8.66 21.32
CA PHE A 8 -10.78 7.64 20.73
C PHE A 8 -9.33 8.10 20.71
N HIS A 9 -9.05 9.36 20.33
CA HIS A 9 -7.71 9.92 20.32
C HIS A 9 -7.03 9.96 21.70
N LYS A 10 -7.80 10.12 22.78
CA LYS A 10 -7.29 10.15 24.16
C LYS A 10 -6.97 8.78 24.74
N LEU A 11 -7.40 7.69 24.10
CA LEU A 11 -7.11 6.35 24.55
C LEU A 11 -5.64 6.02 24.39
N ASP A 12 -5.12 5.19 25.29
CA ASP A 12 -3.81 4.56 25.11
C ASP A 12 -3.84 3.58 23.93
N GLU A 13 -2.66 3.26 23.41
CA GLU A 13 -2.49 2.41 22.23
C GLU A 13 -3.11 1.02 22.40
N LYS A 14 -2.95 0.40 23.56
CA LYS A 14 -3.51 -0.93 23.86
C LYS A 14 -5.03 -0.94 23.79
N LYS A 15 -5.68 0.12 24.29
CA LYS A 15 -7.14 0.26 24.22
C LYS A 15 -7.61 0.51 22.79
N LYS A 16 -6.90 1.34 22.03
CA LYS A 16 -7.20 1.55 20.60
C LYS A 16 -7.16 0.24 19.83
N VAL A 17 -6.10 -0.55 20.00
CA VAL A 17 -5.95 -1.86 19.39
C VAL A 17 -7.10 -2.78 19.79
N ALA A 18 -7.39 -2.92 21.10
CA ALA A 18 -8.45 -3.78 21.59
C ALA A 18 -9.83 -3.42 21.03
N LEU A 19 -10.10 -2.14 20.81
CA LEU A 19 -11.36 -1.68 20.22
C LEU A 19 -11.46 -1.92 18.71
N CYS A 20 -10.35 -1.96 17.99
CA CYS A 20 -10.33 -2.19 16.53
C CYS A 20 -10.46 -3.68 16.17
N VAL A 21 -9.92 -4.59 16.99
CA VAL A 21 -9.90 -6.03 16.72
C VAL A 21 -11.28 -6.61 16.40
N PRO A 22 -12.35 -6.35 17.19
CA PRO A 22 -13.70 -6.89 16.89
C PRO A 22 -14.22 -6.50 15.50
N PHE A 23 -13.93 -5.28 15.03
CA PHE A 23 -14.34 -4.85 13.68
C PHE A 23 -13.61 -5.62 12.59
N LEU A 24 -12.31 -5.85 12.75
CA LEU A 24 -11.51 -6.64 11.82
C LEU A 24 -11.97 -8.10 11.78
N GLN A 25 -12.28 -8.69 12.94
CA GLN A 25 -12.81 -10.04 13.05
C GLN A 25 -14.19 -10.18 12.39
N GLN A 26 -15.10 -9.23 12.66
CA GLN A 26 -16.42 -9.22 12.05
C GLN A 26 -16.36 -9.07 10.52
N ALA A 27 -15.36 -8.35 10.01
CA ALA A 27 -15.11 -8.20 8.58
C ALA A 27 -14.35 -9.40 7.96
N GLY A 28 -13.93 -10.38 8.77
CA GLY A 28 -13.16 -11.54 8.30
C GLY A 28 -11.72 -11.22 7.90
N LEU A 29 -11.20 -10.05 8.32
CA LEU A 29 -9.85 -9.59 7.98
C LEU A 29 -8.78 -10.16 8.91
N VAL A 30 -9.14 -10.63 10.10
CA VAL A 30 -8.25 -11.30 11.06
C VAL A 30 -8.92 -12.51 11.68
N ALA A 31 -8.10 -13.49 12.04
CA ALA A 31 -8.56 -14.76 12.60
C ALA A 31 -9.14 -14.63 14.03
N LEU A 32 -9.81 -15.68 14.47
CA LEU A 32 -10.29 -15.84 15.82
C LEU A 32 -9.77 -17.19 16.39
N PRO A 33 -8.87 -17.21 17.39
CA PRO A 33 -8.24 -16.07 18.05
C PRO A 33 -7.29 -15.30 17.10
N PRO A 34 -6.98 -14.00 17.38
CA PRO A 34 -6.05 -13.23 16.56
C PRO A 34 -4.61 -13.74 16.73
N ASP A 35 -3.79 -13.57 15.69
CA ASP A 35 -2.37 -13.89 15.71
C ASP A 35 -1.61 -13.06 16.75
N CYS A 36 -0.52 -13.60 17.29
CA CYS A 36 0.24 -12.96 18.37
C CYS A 36 0.91 -11.64 17.95
N ASP A 37 1.20 -11.45 16.67
CA ASP A 37 1.83 -10.26 16.08
C ASP A 37 0.81 -9.22 15.58
N LEU A 38 -0.49 -9.53 15.64
CA LEU A 38 -1.55 -8.59 15.23
C LEU A 38 -1.48 -7.27 16.01
N ALA A 39 -1.31 -7.33 17.33
CA ALA A 39 -1.37 -6.13 18.17
C ALA A 39 -0.22 -5.14 17.88
N PRO A 40 1.06 -5.52 17.77
CA PRO A 40 2.14 -4.65 17.32
C PRO A 40 1.86 -4.04 15.96
N ARG A 41 1.50 -4.86 14.97
CA ARG A 41 1.22 -4.42 13.59
C ARG A 41 0.04 -3.43 13.52
N LEU A 42 -1.05 -3.72 14.23
CA LEU A 42 -2.21 -2.84 14.29
C LEU A 42 -1.86 -1.49 14.92
N ASN A 43 -0.96 -1.49 15.92
CA ASN A 43 -0.49 -0.26 16.53
C ASN A 43 0.30 0.61 15.55
N GLU A 44 1.17 0.02 14.74
CA GLU A 44 1.89 0.73 13.67
C GLU A 44 0.93 1.31 12.63
N ILE A 45 -0.08 0.55 12.21
CA ILE A 45 -1.11 1.04 11.28
C ILE A 45 -1.86 2.23 11.88
N LEU A 46 -2.27 2.14 13.15
CA LEU A 46 -2.98 3.22 13.84
C LEU A 46 -2.13 4.49 13.98
N ARG A 47 -0.83 4.34 14.25
CA ARG A 47 0.13 5.46 14.30
C ARG A 47 0.27 6.12 12.92
N ALA A 48 0.48 5.32 11.87
CA ALA A 48 0.61 5.81 10.51
C ALA A 48 -0.68 6.45 9.98
N ALA A 49 -1.84 5.92 10.36
CA ALA A 49 -3.14 6.47 10.00
C ALA A 49 -3.45 7.80 10.71
N GLY A 50 -2.97 7.98 11.95
CA GLY A 50 -3.16 9.19 12.75
C GLY A 50 -4.63 9.63 12.84
N ASP A 51 -4.91 10.88 12.56
CA ASP A 51 -6.25 11.49 12.63
C ASP A 51 -7.27 10.94 11.62
N ARG A 52 -6.84 10.05 10.70
CA ARG A 52 -7.76 9.39 9.75
C ARG A 52 -8.62 8.32 10.42
N VAL A 53 -8.19 7.77 11.55
CA VAL A 53 -8.95 6.85 12.40
C VAL A 53 -9.59 7.65 13.54
N LYS A 54 -10.84 8.02 13.38
CA LYS A 54 -11.61 8.80 14.37
C LYS A 54 -12.40 7.92 15.33
N ILE A 55 -12.77 6.74 14.89
CA ILE A 55 -13.47 5.70 15.66
C ILE A 55 -12.88 4.34 15.30
N ALA A 56 -13.06 3.36 16.18
CA ALA A 56 -12.46 2.03 15.99
C ALA A 56 -12.86 1.37 14.66
N GLY A 57 -14.08 1.56 14.18
CA GLY A 57 -14.54 1.02 12.88
C GLY A 57 -13.86 1.64 11.67
N ASP A 58 -13.22 2.82 11.78
CA ASP A 58 -12.49 3.42 10.67
C ASP A 58 -11.27 2.59 10.25
N ILE A 59 -10.83 1.62 11.09
CA ILE A 59 -9.73 0.70 10.75
C ILE A 59 -10.03 -0.12 9.51
N LEU A 60 -11.30 -0.40 9.22
CA LEU A 60 -11.73 -1.15 8.04
C LEU A 60 -11.40 -0.45 6.72
N ARG A 61 -11.09 0.84 6.75
CA ARG A 61 -10.66 1.61 5.56
C ARG A 61 -9.22 1.31 5.16
N PHE A 62 -8.49 0.61 6.00
CA PHE A 62 -7.07 0.23 5.83
C PHE A 62 -6.93 -1.29 5.67
N ASP A 63 -7.92 -1.92 5.01
CA ASP A 63 -7.98 -3.37 4.77
C ASP A 63 -6.79 -3.89 3.96
N GLU A 64 -6.12 -3.04 3.16
CA GLU A 64 -4.90 -3.37 2.44
C GLU A 64 -3.78 -3.96 3.32
N PHE A 65 -3.79 -3.68 4.62
CA PHE A 65 -2.83 -4.24 5.56
C PHE A 65 -3.21 -5.63 6.08
N PHE A 66 -4.42 -6.11 5.83
CA PHE A 66 -4.95 -7.35 6.39
C PHE A 66 -5.29 -8.41 5.34
N VAL A 67 -5.49 -8.00 4.08
CA VAL A 67 -5.71 -8.92 2.96
C VAL A 67 -4.40 -9.57 2.53
N SER A 68 -4.48 -10.82 2.03
CA SER A 68 -3.31 -11.47 1.43
C SER A 68 -2.87 -10.74 0.16
N ASP A 69 -1.61 -10.95 -0.23
CA ASP A 69 -1.05 -10.27 -1.41
C ASP A 69 -1.79 -10.68 -2.70
N GLU A 70 -2.32 -11.90 -2.75
CA GLU A 70 -3.11 -12.42 -3.88
C GLU A 70 -4.51 -11.84 -3.92
N ALA A 71 -5.11 -11.57 -2.76
CA ALA A 71 -6.48 -11.05 -2.65
C ALA A 71 -6.55 -9.52 -2.79
N LEU A 72 -5.41 -8.84 -2.88
CA LEU A 72 -5.39 -7.38 -3.02
C LEU A 72 -6.10 -6.95 -4.31
N GLU A 73 -7.13 -6.14 -4.17
CA GLU A 73 -7.87 -5.54 -5.27
C GLU A 73 -7.32 -4.16 -5.62
N TYR A 74 -7.47 -3.77 -6.88
CA TYR A 74 -6.99 -2.48 -7.39
C TYR A 74 -8.16 -1.58 -7.77
N GLU A 75 -8.13 -0.31 -7.35
CA GLU A 75 -9.00 0.72 -7.89
C GLU A 75 -8.73 0.90 -9.38
N GLU A 76 -9.61 0.42 -10.26
CA GLU A 76 -9.37 0.29 -11.69
C GLU A 76 -9.00 1.61 -12.39
N LYS A 77 -9.78 2.68 -12.18
CA LYS A 77 -9.53 3.99 -12.83
C LYS A 77 -8.19 4.60 -12.40
N PRO A 78 -7.85 4.70 -11.09
CA PRO A 78 -6.54 5.15 -10.66
C PRO A 78 -5.41 4.25 -11.15
N PHE A 79 -5.59 2.93 -11.14
CA PHE A 79 -4.60 1.96 -11.60
C PHE A 79 -4.26 2.18 -13.07
N ALA A 80 -5.27 2.18 -13.95
CA ALA A 80 -5.09 2.43 -15.37
C ALA A 80 -4.47 3.81 -15.66
N LYS A 81 -4.79 4.83 -14.84
CA LYS A 81 -4.22 6.17 -15.00
C LYS A 81 -2.75 6.27 -14.60
N ARG A 82 -2.30 5.49 -13.62
CA ARG A 82 -0.96 5.63 -13.03
C ARG A 82 0.04 4.58 -13.50
N ILE A 83 -0.43 3.39 -13.87
CA ILE A 83 0.40 2.31 -14.42
C ILE A 83 -0.05 2.03 -15.86
N HIS A 84 0.14 3.03 -16.73
CA HIS A 84 -0.45 3.10 -18.07
C HIS A 84 0.56 2.86 -19.21
N SER A 85 1.85 2.71 -18.91
CA SER A 85 2.88 2.59 -19.93
C SER A 85 3.98 1.63 -19.52
N LEU A 86 4.65 1.04 -20.51
CA LEU A 86 5.81 0.19 -20.30
C LEU A 86 6.95 0.94 -19.58
N THR A 87 7.07 2.25 -19.78
CA THR A 87 8.05 3.08 -19.08
C THR A 87 7.80 3.11 -17.56
N VAL A 88 6.54 3.24 -17.12
CA VAL A 88 6.19 3.22 -15.70
C VAL A 88 6.43 1.83 -15.11
N ILE A 89 6.11 0.77 -15.85
CA ILE A 89 6.36 -0.61 -15.45
C ILE A 89 7.86 -0.87 -15.29
N ASP A 90 8.66 -0.41 -16.25
CA ASP A 90 10.12 -0.55 -16.18
C ASP A 90 10.72 0.19 -14.97
N ARG A 91 10.25 1.41 -14.70
CA ARG A 91 10.65 2.16 -13.50
C ARG A 91 10.28 1.42 -12.20
N LEU A 92 9.07 0.87 -12.12
CA LEU A 92 8.66 0.05 -10.96
C LEU A 92 9.53 -1.19 -10.82
N ARG A 93 9.89 -1.85 -11.92
CA ARG A 93 10.77 -3.02 -11.93
C ARG A 93 12.16 -2.67 -11.39
N ARG A 94 12.78 -1.61 -11.91
CA ARG A 94 14.10 -1.16 -11.44
C ARG A 94 14.09 -0.70 -9.99
N LEU A 95 13.03 -0.02 -9.54
CA LEU A 95 12.85 0.34 -8.14
C LEU A 95 12.68 -0.90 -7.25
N SER A 96 11.97 -1.94 -7.72
CA SER A 96 11.81 -3.19 -6.98
C SER A 96 13.15 -3.92 -6.78
N GLU A 97 14.05 -3.88 -7.77
CA GLU A 97 15.40 -4.44 -7.60
C GLU A 97 16.19 -3.69 -6.52
N GLN A 98 16.10 -2.36 -6.46
CA GLN A 98 16.76 -1.58 -5.41
C GLN A 98 16.18 -1.89 -4.01
N PHE A 99 14.86 -2.13 -3.90
CA PHE A 99 14.25 -2.56 -2.65
C PHE A 99 14.71 -3.94 -2.16
N LYS A 100 15.08 -4.85 -3.07
CA LYS A 100 15.64 -6.16 -2.70
C LYS A 100 16.99 -6.04 -1.98
N GLU A 101 17.81 -5.08 -2.42
CA GLU A 101 19.17 -4.89 -1.94
C GLU A 101 19.25 -4.09 -0.61
N LEU A 102 18.14 -3.56 -0.10
CA LEU A 102 18.15 -2.85 1.18
C LEU A 102 18.49 -3.80 2.34
N ASP A 103 19.47 -3.44 3.17
CA ASP A 103 19.78 -4.20 4.39
C ASP A 103 18.62 -4.13 5.40
N CYS A 104 18.11 -2.93 5.64
CA CYS A 104 16.97 -2.67 6.52
C CYS A 104 15.81 -2.08 5.73
N PHE A 105 14.65 -2.73 5.79
CA PHE A 105 13.45 -2.30 5.07
C PHE A 105 12.52 -1.53 6.01
N ASP A 106 12.85 -0.28 6.27
CA ASP A 106 12.10 0.66 7.07
C ASP A 106 11.67 1.89 6.26
N ALA A 107 10.86 2.77 6.86
CA ALA A 107 10.31 3.94 6.18
C ALA A 107 11.41 4.90 5.70
N ALA A 108 12.45 5.12 6.49
CA ALA A 108 13.53 6.05 6.17
C ALA A 108 14.40 5.54 5.01
N ASN A 109 14.77 4.27 5.04
CA ASN A 109 15.55 3.65 3.97
C ASN A 109 14.75 3.52 2.67
N CYS A 110 13.46 3.16 2.76
CA CYS A 110 12.57 3.16 1.60
C CYS A 110 12.42 4.56 0.98
N GLU A 111 12.31 5.62 1.80
CA GLU A 111 12.27 6.99 1.33
C GLU A 111 13.58 7.38 0.65
N ALA A 112 14.72 7.07 1.25
CA ALA A 112 16.03 7.37 0.69
C ALA A 112 16.24 6.73 -0.68
N ILE A 113 15.86 5.45 -0.84
CA ILE A 113 15.93 4.74 -2.13
C ILE A 113 15.02 5.39 -3.17
N VAL A 114 13.76 5.69 -2.83
CA VAL A 114 12.85 6.32 -3.80
C VAL A 114 13.36 7.70 -4.22
N ARG A 115 13.90 8.50 -3.30
CA ARG A 115 14.46 9.82 -3.62
C ARG A 115 15.69 9.69 -4.53
N SER A 116 16.63 8.82 -4.19
CA SER A 116 17.81 8.55 -5.02
C SER A 116 17.41 8.05 -6.42
N PHE A 117 16.40 7.17 -6.49
CA PHE A 117 15.88 6.67 -7.77
C PHE A 117 15.31 7.79 -8.64
N VAL A 118 14.46 8.67 -8.11
CA VAL A 118 13.86 9.77 -8.89
C VAL A 118 14.91 10.79 -9.34
N ASP A 119 15.92 11.06 -8.51
CA ASP A 119 17.04 11.95 -8.86
C ASP A 119 17.86 11.36 -10.00
N ALA A 120 18.18 10.05 -9.94
CA ALA A 120 18.91 9.35 -10.99
C ALA A 120 18.14 9.26 -12.32
N GLU A 121 16.81 9.13 -12.25
CA GLU A 121 15.91 9.11 -13.42
C GLU A 121 15.61 10.51 -13.98
N GLY A 122 15.94 11.58 -13.26
CA GLY A 122 15.60 12.95 -13.64
C GLY A 122 14.09 13.23 -13.67
N ILE A 123 13.31 12.54 -12.84
CA ILE A 123 11.84 12.64 -12.80
C ILE A 123 11.35 13.26 -11.48
N LYS A 124 10.09 13.70 -11.46
CA LYS A 124 9.46 14.13 -10.21
C LYS A 124 8.97 12.93 -9.41
N ILE A 125 9.08 13.00 -8.08
CA ILE A 125 8.63 11.93 -7.18
C ILE A 125 7.15 11.54 -7.41
N GLY A 126 6.30 12.49 -7.78
CA GLY A 126 4.89 12.24 -8.10
C GLY A 126 4.68 11.30 -9.29
N GLU A 127 5.67 11.14 -10.17
CA GLU A 127 5.57 10.26 -11.33
C GLU A 127 5.67 8.77 -10.96
N ILE A 128 6.37 8.46 -9.88
CA ILE A 128 6.54 7.07 -9.42
C ILE A 128 5.76 6.75 -8.15
N ILE A 129 5.62 7.71 -7.21
CA ILE A 129 5.05 7.45 -5.88
C ILE A 129 3.58 7.01 -5.94
N HIS A 130 2.81 7.53 -6.91
CA HIS A 130 1.41 7.13 -7.08
C HIS A 130 1.27 5.74 -7.72
N ALA A 131 2.16 5.39 -8.65
CA ALA A 131 2.21 4.06 -9.23
C ALA A 131 2.64 3.03 -8.17
N LEU A 132 3.68 3.35 -7.39
CA LEU A 132 4.14 2.53 -6.27
C LEU A 132 3.00 2.28 -5.26
N ARG A 133 2.29 3.34 -4.83
CA ARG A 133 1.16 3.22 -3.92
C ARG A 133 0.09 2.25 -4.44
N LEU A 134 -0.36 2.45 -5.66
CA LEU A 134 -1.36 1.58 -6.27
C LEU A 134 -0.87 0.15 -6.38
N SER A 135 0.41 -0.06 -6.70
CA SER A 135 0.99 -1.40 -6.78
C SER A 135 0.90 -2.17 -5.47
N VAL A 136 1.12 -1.51 -4.32
CA VAL A 136 1.24 -2.20 -3.03
C VAL A 136 -0.03 -2.12 -2.17
N THR A 137 -0.93 -1.15 -2.41
CA THR A 137 -2.17 -0.99 -1.62
C THR A 137 -3.45 -1.19 -2.44
N GLY A 138 -3.36 -1.19 -3.77
CA GLY A 138 -4.53 -1.18 -4.65
C GLY A 138 -5.29 0.16 -4.66
N LYS A 139 -4.94 1.13 -3.81
CA LYS A 139 -5.69 2.36 -3.56
C LYS A 139 -4.90 3.61 -3.93
N ALA A 140 -5.59 4.64 -4.41
CA ALA A 140 -4.99 5.94 -4.73
C ALA A 140 -4.64 6.77 -3.48
N LYS A 141 -5.30 6.51 -2.36
CA LYS A 141 -5.15 7.24 -1.09
C LYS A 141 -4.96 6.27 0.06
N GLY A 142 -4.22 6.69 1.08
CA GLY A 142 -3.95 5.87 2.27
C GLY A 142 -3.06 6.60 3.25
N VAL A 143 -2.39 5.88 4.12
CA VAL A 143 -1.37 6.39 5.05
C VAL A 143 -0.10 6.83 4.30
N GLY A 144 0.91 7.36 4.98
CA GLY A 144 2.18 7.72 4.39
C GLY A 144 2.76 6.58 3.54
N MET A 145 3.37 6.90 2.38
CA MET A 145 3.81 5.84 1.47
C MET A 145 4.92 4.98 2.08
N PHE A 146 5.87 5.62 2.72
CA PHE A 146 7.03 4.92 3.28
C PHE A 146 6.69 4.14 4.54
N GLU A 147 5.79 4.66 5.37
CA GLU A 147 5.20 3.92 6.49
C GLU A 147 4.40 2.71 5.99
N THR A 148 3.68 2.85 4.87
CA THR A 148 2.99 1.72 4.23
C THR A 148 3.97 0.61 3.85
N LEU A 149 5.09 0.95 3.20
CA LEU A 149 6.11 -0.02 2.82
C LEU A 149 6.71 -0.74 4.04
N ALA A 150 7.04 0.03 5.08
CA ALA A 150 7.60 -0.52 6.32
C ALA A 150 6.63 -1.50 7.01
N ILE A 151 5.34 -1.16 7.08
CA ILE A 151 4.29 -2.00 7.69
C ILE A 151 4.05 -3.28 6.87
N LEU A 152 4.04 -3.20 5.54
CA LEU A 152 3.89 -4.36 4.65
C LEU A 152 5.12 -5.27 4.70
N GLY A 153 6.29 -4.70 4.90
CA GLY A 153 7.56 -5.40 4.80
C GLY A 153 8.02 -5.62 3.37
N ARG A 154 9.26 -6.09 3.22
CA ARG A 154 9.92 -6.28 1.91
C ARG A 154 9.18 -7.28 1.04
N ASP A 155 8.91 -8.47 1.55
CA ASP A 155 8.39 -9.58 0.76
C ASP A 155 7.02 -9.27 0.17
N SER A 156 6.07 -8.80 0.99
CA SER A 156 4.76 -8.34 0.53
C SER A 156 4.87 -7.17 -0.47
N THR A 157 5.74 -6.20 -0.20
CA THR A 157 5.97 -5.07 -1.11
C THR A 157 6.39 -5.55 -2.49
N LEU A 158 7.41 -6.40 -2.57
CA LEU A 158 7.94 -6.92 -3.84
C LEU A 158 6.92 -7.81 -4.56
N HIS A 159 6.23 -8.67 -3.84
CA HIS A 159 5.20 -9.54 -4.40
C HIS A 159 4.06 -8.71 -5.03
N ARG A 160 3.54 -7.72 -4.30
CA ARG A 160 2.47 -6.83 -4.76
C ARG A 160 2.90 -5.99 -5.96
N MET A 161 4.13 -5.45 -5.95
CA MET A 161 4.69 -4.73 -7.10
C MET A 161 4.76 -5.63 -8.33
N GLN A 162 5.25 -6.86 -8.21
CA GLN A 162 5.32 -7.81 -9.31
C GLN A 162 3.94 -8.15 -9.87
N ARG A 163 2.96 -8.37 -8.99
CA ARG A 163 1.58 -8.65 -9.37
C ARG A 163 0.93 -7.49 -10.11
N ALA A 164 1.15 -6.25 -9.63
CA ALA A 164 0.66 -5.04 -10.28
C ALA A 164 1.28 -4.85 -11.67
N MET A 165 2.59 -5.05 -11.82
CA MET A 165 3.27 -4.97 -13.11
C MET A 165 2.72 -5.98 -14.12
N LYS A 166 2.55 -7.25 -13.71
CA LYS A 166 1.95 -8.30 -14.57
C LYS A 166 0.53 -7.94 -15.02
N LYS A 167 -0.30 -7.41 -14.09
CA LYS A 167 -1.66 -6.94 -14.42
C LYS A 167 -1.63 -5.82 -15.45
N ALA A 168 -0.75 -4.84 -15.27
CA ALA A 168 -0.62 -3.69 -16.18
C ALA A 168 -0.10 -4.12 -17.56
N GLU A 169 0.91 -4.99 -17.64
CA GLU A 169 1.41 -5.55 -18.90
C GLU A 169 0.30 -6.25 -19.68
N ALA A 170 -0.51 -7.06 -19.02
CA ALA A 170 -1.64 -7.75 -19.64
C ALA A 170 -2.73 -6.80 -20.17
N GLN A 171 -2.83 -5.59 -19.65
CA GLN A 171 -3.78 -4.57 -20.13
C GLN A 171 -3.22 -3.73 -21.29
N ILE A 172 -1.90 -3.48 -21.32
CA ILE A 172 -1.25 -2.61 -22.30
C ILE A 172 -0.99 -3.36 -23.61
N VAL A 173 -0.52 -4.60 -23.57
CA VAL A 173 -0.14 -5.39 -24.76
C VAL A 173 -1.34 -5.67 -25.69
N PRO A 174 -2.54 -6.05 -25.24
CA PRO A 174 -3.69 -6.23 -26.13
C PRO A 174 -4.17 -4.94 -26.79
N ALA A 175 -4.06 -3.79 -26.12
CA ALA A 175 -4.43 -2.50 -26.67
C ALA A 175 -3.53 -2.07 -27.86
N ALA A 176 -2.26 -2.47 -27.84
CA ALA A 176 -1.34 -2.22 -28.94
C ALA A 176 -1.57 -3.13 -30.16
N ALA A 177 -2.04 -4.37 -29.95
CA ALA A 177 -2.33 -5.31 -31.04
C ALA A 177 -3.61 -4.95 -31.81
N GLY A 178 -4.60 -4.34 -31.15
CA GLY A 178 -5.87 -3.94 -31.78
C GLY A 178 -5.79 -2.65 -32.62
N GLN A 179 -4.71 -1.89 -32.53
CA GLN A 179 -4.48 -0.67 -33.34
C GLN A 179 -3.70 -0.91 -34.64
N ALA A 180 -3.14 -2.10 -34.83
CA ALA A 180 -2.36 -2.44 -36.02
C ALA A 180 -3.19 -3.05 -37.16
N GLU A 181 -4.50 -3.31 -36.97
CA GLU A 181 -5.40 -3.91 -37.99
C GLU A 181 -6.40 -2.90 -38.60
N GLY A 182 -6.14 -1.60 -38.45
CA GLY A 182 -7.06 -0.54 -38.90
C GLY A 182 -6.43 0.52 -39.78
N ASP A 183 -5.55 0.13 -40.76
CA ASP A 183 -5.06 1.05 -41.78
C ASP A 183 -5.11 0.40 -43.17
#